data_52ad2ca8e628db4d80cb0239db1d295d
#
_entry.id   52ad2ca8e628db4d80cb0239db1d295d
#
_cell.length_a   1.000
_cell.length_b   1.000
_cell.length_c   1.000
_cell.angle_alpha   90.00
_cell.angle_beta   90.00
_cell.angle_gamma   90.00
#
_symmetry.space_group_name_H-M   'P 1'
#
loop_
_entity.id
_entity.type
_entity.pdbx_description
1 polymer ?
#
loop_
_entity_poly.entity_id
_entity_poly.type
_entity_poly.pdbx_seq_one_letter_code
_entity_poly.pdbx_strand_id
1 'polypeptide(L)'
;MKKIVLGISLLAIFSCGKISPKGNLEKKEIDVEEFVNLDLEGKFRVFYARGPKNFVEVETYPNIAGNLDIDVDDKTLSIKESRKTKGVDFYNITIYSKYNLEKISISDSVEMNISSEIKTDNLKLNLKNYATFMGSLNTRRAEIDMQNKSRANFLGATKDAVIKISDTASLIAPYWKIVNLNVDSQNGNYAEVNVKDTLKGTVKNTAKFVYYNDPIRAFKVDKTTRVENKKL
;
A
#
# COMPACT_ATOMS: atom_id res chain seq x y z
N MET A 1 -12.50 -38.28 -54.71
CA MET A 1 -11.84 -36.98 -54.58
C MET A 1 -12.21 -36.42 -53.22
N LYS A 2 -11.31 -36.53 -52.23
CA LYS A 2 -11.55 -35.99 -50.86
C LYS A 2 -11.01 -34.57 -50.80
N LYS A 3 -11.88 -33.57 -50.53
CA LYS A 3 -11.52 -32.21 -50.34
C LYS A 3 -11.07 -32.03 -48.85
N ILE A 4 -9.76 -31.79 -48.64
CA ILE A 4 -9.20 -31.43 -47.35
C ILE A 4 -9.44 -29.91 -47.18
N VAL A 5 -10.32 -29.55 -46.25
CA VAL A 5 -10.51 -28.16 -45.81
C VAL A 5 -9.48 -27.89 -44.71
N LEU A 6 -8.42 -27.16 -45.06
CA LEU A 6 -7.38 -26.72 -44.14
C LEU A 6 -7.90 -25.49 -43.36
N GLY A 7 -8.41 -25.71 -42.13
CA GLY A 7 -8.82 -24.65 -41.22
C GLY A 7 -7.60 -23.92 -40.65
N ILE A 8 -7.31 -22.74 -41.16
CA ILE A 8 -6.31 -21.85 -40.58
C ILE A 8 -6.91 -21.24 -39.31
N SER A 9 -6.53 -21.82 -38.15
CA SER A 9 -6.80 -21.22 -36.84
C SER A 9 -5.90 -20.00 -36.67
N LEU A 10 -6.49 -18.81 -36.83
CA LEU A 10 -5.81 -17.53 -36.55
C LEU A 10 -5.64 -17.38 -35.04
N LEU A 11 -4.53 -17.86 -34.50
CA LEU A 11 -4.09 -17.59 -33.13
C LEU A 11 -3.80 -16.09 -33.02
N ALA A 12 -4.79 -15.31 -32.56
CA ALA A 12 -4.57 -13.95 -32.11
C ALA A 12 -3.62 -13.98 -30.90
N ILE A 13 -2.32 -13.79 -31.16
CA ILE A 13 -1.32 -13.59 -30.13
C ILE A 13 -1.62 -12.20 -29.55
N PHE A 14 -2.38 -12.14 -28.47
CA PHE A 14 -2.46 -10.95 -27.63
C PHE A 14 -1.08 -10.74 -27.04
N SER A 15 -0.26 -9.95 -27.72
CA SER A 15 1.02 -9.46 -27.20
C SER A 15 0.71 -8.59 -25.97
N CYS A 16 0.73 -9.21 -24.81
CA CYS A 16 0.72 -8.50 -23.53
C CYS A 16 2.09 -7.84 -23.31
N GLY A 17 2.52 -7.02 -24.29
CA GLY A 17 3.79 -6.33 -24.28
C GLY A 17 3.77 -5.22 -23.23
N LYS A 18 4.88 -5.10 -22.46
CA LYS A 18 5.11 -3.93 -21.60
C LYS A 18 5.27 -2.69 -22.46
N ILE A 19 4.74 -1.55 -22.00
CA ILE A 19 4.94 -0.27 -22.65
C ILE A 19 6.17 0.47 -22.09
N SER A 20 6.92 1.09 -23.01
CA SER A 20 8.06 1.95 -22.68
C SER A 20 7.72 3.42 -22.94
N PRO A 21 8.35 4.37 -22.24
CA PRO A 21 8.08 5.79 -22.38
C PRO A 21 8.34 6.30 -23.80
N LYS A 22 7.52 7.24 -24.26
CA LYS A 22 7.65 7.95 -25.55
C LYS A 22 7.22 9.41 -25.39
N GLY A 23 7.95 10.32 -26.04
CA GLY A 23 7.72 11.77 -25.97
C GLY A 23 8.52 12.42 -24.85
N ASN A 24 8.15 13.64 -24.50
CA ASN A 24 8.73 14.40 -23.40
C ASN A 24 7.86 14.24 -22.14
N LEU A 25 8.43 14.51 -20.99
CA LEU A 25 7.67 14.57 -19.73
C LEU A 25 6.62 15.67 -19.82
N GLU A 26 5.43 15.36 -19.37
CA GLU A 26 4.33 16.31 -19.26
C GLU A 26 3.59 16.13 -17.94
N LYS A 27 2.91 17.17 -17.54
CA LYS A 27 2.11 17.24 -16.33
C LYS A 27 0.66 17.46 -16.70
N LYS A 28 -0.25 16.65 -16.17
CA LYS A 28 -1.68 16.71 -16.41
C LYS A 28 -2.45 16.70 -15.10
N GLU A 29 -3.37 17.66 -14.94
CA GLU A 29 -4.34 17.65 -13.84
C GLU A 29 -5.65 17.02 -14.32
N ILE A 30 -6.26 16.21 -13.44
CA ILE A 30 -7.51 15.49 -13.66
C ILE A 30 -8.39 15.76 -12.44
N ASP A 31 -9.44 16.54 -12.60
CA ASP A 31 -10.43 16.73 -11.55
C ASP A 31 -11.17 15.41 -11.29
N VAL A 32 -11.38 15.07 -10.03
CA VAL A 32 -12.05 13.84 -9.62
C VAL A 32 -13.15 14.14 -8.60
N GLU A 33 -14.14 13.26 -8.54
CA GLU A 33 -15.20 13.32 -7.55
C GLU A 33 -14.69 13.13 -6.12
N GLU A 34 -15.57 13.27 -5.14
CA GLU A 34 -15.24 13.08 -3.72
C GLU A 34 -14.91 11.63 -3.42
N PHE A 35 -13.78 11.41 -2.74
CA PHE A 35 -13.35 10.10 -2.29
C PHE A 35 -12.80 10.15 -0.86
N VAL A 36 -12.89 9.03 -0.18
CA VAL A 36 -12.27 8.76 1.13
C VAL A 36 -11.47 7.45 1.11
N ASN A 37 -11.55 6.71 0.00
CA ASN A 37 -10.84 5.45 -0.20
C ASN A 37 -9.91 5.55 -1.40
N LEU A 38 -8.79 4.81 -1.36
CA LEU A 38 -7.84 4.67 -2.47
C LEU A 38 -7.65 3.19 -2.83
N ASP A 39 -7.61 2.91 -4.14
CA ASP A 39 -7.21 1.61 -4.71
C ASP A 39 -6.15 1.83 -5.80
N LEU A 40 -4.89 1.49 -5.49
CA LEU A 40 -3.72 1.83 -6.30
C LEU A 40 -3.02 0.55 -6.77
N GLU A 41 -2.87 0.37 -8.10
CA GLU A 41 -2.27 -0.81 -8.69
C GLU A 41 -1.36 -0.46 -9.87
N GLY A 42 -0.11 -0.88 -9.84
CA GLY A 42 0.85 -0.61 -10.90
C GLY A 42 2.28 -0.43 -10.42
N LYS A 43 3.04 0.37 -11.18
CA LYS A 43 4.44 0.68 -10.86
C LYS A 43 4.69 2.18 -10.97
N PHE A 44 4.23 2.94 -10.01
CA PHE A 44 4.37 4.40 -9.96
C PHE A 44 4.53 4.90 -8.52
N ARG A 45 4.99 6.13 -8.36
CA ARG A 45 5.06 6.82 -7.08
C ARG A 45 3.84 7.69 -6.87
N VAL A 46 3.29 7.63 -5.66
CA VAL A 46 2.14 8.43 -5.25
C VAL A 46 2.52 9.33 -4.10
N PHE A 47 2.16 10.60 -4.21
CA PHE A 47 2.19 11.58 -3.13
C PHE A 47 0.75 11.97 -2.79
N TYR A 48 0.40 11.89 -1.51
CA TYR A 48 -0.92 12.32 -1.06
C TYR A 48 -0.81 13.58 -0.21
N ALA A 49 -1.61 14.57 -0.54
CA ALA A 49 -1.68 15.83 0.20
C ALA A 49 -3.13 16.27 0.43
N ARG A 50 -3.37 16.93 1.58
CA ARG A 50 -4.64 17.63 1.81
C ARG A 50 -4.66 18.92 0.99
N GLY A 51 -5.81 19.22 0.38
CA GLY A 51 -5.98 20.37 -0.47
C GLY A 51 -7.41 20.93 -0.46
N PRO A 52 -7.66 22.08 -1.07
CA PRO A 52 -8.98 22.71 -1.10
C PRO A 52 -9.95 22.04 -2.10
N LYS A 53 -9.46 21.24 -3.03
CA LYS A 53 -10.23 20.49 -4.03
C LYS A 53 -9.68 19.09 -4.22
N ASN A 54 -10.49 18.21 -4.82
CA ASN A 54 -10.09 16.85 -5.19
C ASN A 54 -9.59 16.87 -6.62
N PHE A 55 -8.36 16.45 -6.86
CA PHE A 55 -7.80 16.23 -8.19
C PHE A 55 -6.57 15.33 -8.11
N VAL A 56 -6.23 14.74 -9.25
CA VAL A 56 -5.03 13.94 -9.45
C VAL A 56 -4.13 14.66 -10.44
N GLU A 57 -2.89 14.85 -10.06
CA GLU A 57 -1.84 15.38 -10.91
C GLU A 57 -0.95 14.23 -11.34
N VAL A 58 -0.84 14.00 -12.65
CA VAL A 58 0.00 12.94 -13.25
C VAL A 58 1.16 13.61 -13.96
N GLU A 59 2.39 13.27 -13.57
CA GLU A 59 3.62 13.77 -14.18
C GLU A 59 4.45 12.59 -14.70
N THR A 60 4.41 12.37 -16.01
CA THR A 60 5.07 11.27 -16.71
C THR A 60 5.06 11.51 -18.24
N TYR A 61 5.39 10.51 -19.03
CA TYR A 61 5.33 10.53 -20.49
C TYR A 61 3.89 10.37 -21.02
N PRO A 62 3.50 11.04 -22.14
CA PRO A 62 2.13 11.03 -22.66
C PRO A 62 1.50 9.65 -22.81
N ASN A 63 2.26 8.71 -23.39
CA ASN A 63 1.78 7.34 -23.60
C ASN A 63 1.72 6.50 -22.31
N ILE A 64 2.45 6.89 -21.27
CA ILE A 64 2.37 6.29 -19.94
C ILE A 64 1.18 6.87 -19.18
N ALA A 65 0.96 8.19 -19.24
CA ALA A 65 -0.24 8.82 -18.69
C ALA A 65 -1.53 8.25 -19.33
N GLY A 66 -1.55 8.03 -20.65
CA GLY A 66 -2.66 7.39 -21.36
C GLY A 66 -2.87 5.89 -21.06
N ASN A 67 -1.97 5.28 -20.30
CA ASN A 67 -2.09 3.89 -19.83
C ASN A 67 -2.68 3.77 -18.42
N LEU A 68 -2.95 4.90 -17.76
CA LEU A 68 -3.62 4.93 -16.47
C LEU A 68 -5.14 4.92 -16.66
N ASP A 69 -5.79 4.09 -15.90
CA ASP A 69 -7.22 4.12 -15.66
C ASP A 69 -7.43 4.83 -14.30
N ILE A 70 -8.10 5.98 -14.33
CA ILE A 70 -8.35 6.84 -13.16
C ILE A 70 -9.85 7.06 -13.08
N ASP A 71 -10.47 6.50 -12.06
CA ASP A 71 -11.92 6.55 -11.86
C ASP A 71 -12.29 6.68 -10.37
N VAL A 72 -13.47 7.22 -10.09
CA VAL A 72 -14.05 7.25 -8.75
C VAL A 72 -15.38 6.52 -8.75
N ASP A 73 -15.44 5.42 -8.01
CA ASP A 73 -16.65 4.65 -7.78
C ASP A 73 -16.83 4.40 -6.28
N ASP A 74 -18.05 4.55 -5.77
CA ASP A 74 -18.41 4.41 -4.35
C ASP A 74 -17.39 5.05 -3.40
N LYS A 75 -17.07 6.34 -3.66
CA LYS A 75 -16.07 7.13 -2.91
C LYS A 75 -14.66 6.49 -2.87
N THR A 76 -14.35 5.63 -3.81
CA THR A 76 -13.03 5.03 -3.97
C THR A 76 -12.37 5.57 -5.24
N LEU A 77 -11.30 6.34 -5.09
CA LEU A 77 -10.43 6.71 -6.20
C LEU A 77 -9.55 5.51 -6.56
N SER A 78 -9.75 4.98 -7.75
CA SER A 78 -8.97 3.90 -8.34
C SER A 78 -7.96 4.48 -9.33
N ILE A 79 -6.68 4.08 -9.22
CA ILE A 79 -5.63 4.43 -10.19
C ILE A 79 -4.88 3.15 -10.53
N LYS A 80 -5.03 2.69 -11.79
CA LYS A 80 -4.48 1.41 -12.24
C LYS A 80 -3.76 1.51 -13.57
N GLU A 81 -2.67 0.77 -13.73
CA GLU A 81 -2.06 0.58 -15.05
C GLU A 81 -2.84 -0.43 -15.87
N SER A 82 -3.36 -0.04 -17.04
CA SER A 82 -4.03 -0.96 -17.98
C SER A 82 -3.08 -2.02 -18.52
N ARG A 83 -1.81 -1.67 -18.69
CA ARG A 83 -0.72 -2.58 -19.10
C ARG A 83 0.55 -2.27 -18.30
N LYS A 84 1.32 -3.32 -17.99
CA LYS A 84 2.61 -3.16 -17.28
C LYS A 84 3.58 -2.29 -18.06
N THR A 85 4.29 -1.43 -17.34
CA THR A 85 5.30 -0.52 -17.89
C THR A 85 6.72 -1.09 -17.76
N LYS A 86 7.66 -0.56 -18.57
CA LYS A 86 9.08 -0.91 -18.52
C LYS A 86 9.94 0.32 -18.82
N GLY A 87 10.99 0.53 -17.99
CA GLY A 87 11.98 1.60 -18.24
C GLY A 87 11.41 3.01 -18.09
N VAL A 88 10.37 3.18 -17.27
CA VAL A 88 9.84 4.50 -16.91
C VAL A 88 10.64 5.01 -15.72
N ASP A 89 11.42 6.03 -15.92
CA ASP A 89 12.27 6.67 -14.91
C ASP A 89 11.54 7.76 -14.12
N PHE A 90 10.51 8.36 -14.72
CA PHE A 90 9.72 9.41 -14.10
C PHE A 90 8.21 9.09 -14.19
N TYR A 91 7.61 8.78 -13.05
CA TYR A 91 6.21 8.37 -12.97
C TYR A 91 5.63 8.74 -11.60
N ASN A 92 5.28 10.00 -11.47
CA ASN A 92 4.74 10.56 -10.24
C ASN A 92 3.25 10.88 -10.38
N ILE A 93 2.50 10.56 -9.37
CA ILE A 93 1.09 10.88 -9.25
C ILE A 93 0.90 11.59 -7.92
N THR A 94 0.38 12.83 -7.93
CA THR A 94 0.02 13.54 -6.71
C THR A 94 -1.49 13.58 -6.56
N ILE A 95 -1.99 13.07 -5.47
CA ILE A 95 -3.41 13.01 -5.15
C ILE A 95 -3.72 14.10 -4.12
N TYR A 96 -4.60 15.01 -4.47
CA TYR A 96 -5.09 16.05 -3.57
C TYR A 96 -6.52 15.74 -3.14
N SER A 97 -6.82 15.84 -1.84
CA SER A 97 -8.15 15.59 -1.31
C SER A 97 -8.56 16.59 -0.24
N LYS A 98 -9.83 16.95 -0.25
CA LYS A 98 -10.47 17.72 0.83
C LYS A 98 -10.67 16.88 2.09
N TYR A 99 -10.76 15.55 1.96
CA TYR A 99 -11.17 14.64 3.02
C TYR A 99 -9.99 13.78 3.50
N ASN A 100 -10.09 13.29 4.72
CA ASN A 100 -9.14 12.27 5.19
C ASN A 100 -9.47 10.92 4.58
N LEU A 101 -8.44 10.09 4.44
CA LEU A 101 -8.59 8.72 3.94
C LEU A 101 -9.06 7.78 5.05
N GLU A 102 -9.96 6.88 4.72
CA GLU A 102 -10.49 5.84 5.60
C GLU A 102 -10.00 4.45 5.20
N LYS A 103 -9.82 4.21 3.90
CA LYS A 103 -9.29 2.96 3.37
C LYS A 103 -8.25 3.23 2.28
N ILE A 104 -7.14 2.50 2.36
CA ILE A 104 -6.07 2.57 1.37
C ILE A 104 -5.69 1.13 1.00
N SER A 105 -5.79 0.79 -0.28
CA SER A 105 -5.32 -0.48 -0.84
C SER A 105 -4.24 -0.21 -1.87
N ILE A 106 -3.07 -0.84 -1.70
CA ILE A 106 -1.92 -0.64 -2.57
C ILE A 106 -1.38 -2.00 -2.98
N SER A 107 -1.17 -2.20 -4.27
CA SER A 107 -0.65 -3.45 -4.80
C SER A 107 0.44 -3.23 -5.86
N ASP A 108 1.01 -4.34 -6.31
CA ASP A 108 2.13 -4.41 -7.25
C ASP A 108 3.39 -3.69 -6.74
N SER A 109 3.82 -2.61 -7.39
CA SER A 109 5.03 -1.87 -7.03
C SER A 109 4.75 -0.37 -6.85
N VAL A 110 3.55 -0.04 -6.39
CA VAL A 110 3.22 1.35 -6.06
C VAL A 110 3.94 1.75 -4.77
N GLU A 111 4.57 2.93 -4.80
CA GLU A 111 5.22 3.56 -3.65
C GLU A 111 4.41 4.77 -3.21
N MET A 112 3.73 4.70 -2.07
CA MET A 112 2.91 5.81 -1.57
C MET A 112 3.58 6.54 -0.42
N ASN A 113 3.68 7.86 -0.55
CA ASN A 113 4.19 8.79 0.45
C ASN A 113 3.09 9.77 0.87
N ILE A 114 2.86 9.87 2.16
CA ILE A 114 1.89 10.81 2.73
C ILE A 114 2.64 12.09 3.13
N SER A 115 2.37 13.17 2.41
CA SER A 115 2.94 14.50 2.70
C SER A 115 2.19 15.21 3.84
N SER A 116 0.92 14.83 4.06
CA SER A 116 0.08 15.32 5.16
C SER A 116 -0.27 14.19 6.11
N GLU A 117 -0.41 14.45 7.39
CA GLU A 117 -0.88 13.44 8.35
C GLU A 117 -2.28 12.92 7.97
N ILE A 118 -2.47 11.60 8.01
CA ILE A 118 -3.82 10.99 7.95
C ILE A 118 -4.42 11.06 9.34
N LYS A 119 -5.47 11.87 9.49
CA LYS A 119 -6.19 12.02 10.75
C LYS A 119 -7.63 11.55 10.57
N THR A 120 -7.94 10.36 11.04
CA THR A 120 -9.28 9.74 10.92
C THR A 120 -9.58 8.85 12.13
N ASP A 121 -10.85 8.62 12.42
CA ASP A 121 -11.23 7.69 13.49
C ASP A 121 -10.87 6.26 13.16
N ASN A 122 -11.13 5.82 11.94
CA ASN A 122 -10.87 4.46 11.51
C ASN A 122 -10.10 4.47 10.19
N LEU A 123 -8.95 3.81 10.17
CA LEU A 123 -8.14 3.60 8.97
C LEU A 123 -7.99 2.12 8.70
N LYS A 124 -8.21 1.72 7.44
CA LYS A 124 -7.86 0.40 6.94
C LYS A 124 -6.79 0.52 5.84
N LEU A 125 -5.64 -0.12 6.03
CA LEU A 125 -4.53 -0.14 5.08
C LEU A 125 -4.22 -1.57 4.65
N ASN A 126 -4.26 -1.83 3.34
CA ASN A 126 -3.92 -3.12 2.75
C ASN A 126 -2.73 -2.94 1.80
N LEU A 127 -1.64 -3.66 2.05
CA LEU A 127 -0.43 -3.64 1.22
C LEU A 127 -0.11 -5.04 0.70
N LYS A 128 0.04 -5.20 -0.61
CA LYS A 128 0.35 -6.48 -1.25
C LYS A 128 1.52 -6.36 -2.23
N ASN A 129 2.11 -7.50 -2.55
CA ASN A 129 3.21 -7.65 -3.49
C ASN A 129 4.45 -6.83 -3.06
N TYR A 130 4.86 -5.84 -3.81
CA TYR A 130 6.00 -4.97 -3.52
C TYR A 130 5.57 -3.56 -3.09
N ALA A 131 4.29 -3.37 -2.75
CA ALA A 131 3.75 -2.08 -2.34
C ALA A 131 4.54 -1.48 -1.17
N THR A 132 4.77 -0.19 -1.22
CA THR A 132 5.44 0.56 -0.15
C THR A 132 4.56 1.71 0.33
N PHE A 133 4.49 1.89 1.65
CA PHE A 133 3.77 3.00 2.27
C PHE A 133 4.66 3.69 3.30
N MET A 134 4.70 5.03 3.25
CA MET A 134 5.37 5.87 4.24
C MET A 134 4.47 7.03 4.64
N GLY A 135 4.22 7.22 5.94
CA GLY A 135 3.40 8.34 6.38
C GLY A 135 3.11 8.41 7.87
N SER A 136 2.52 9.54 8.27
CA SER A 136 2.04 9.79 9.62
C SER A 136 0.57 9.44 9.76
N LEU A 137 0.26 8.61 10.75
CA LEU A 137 -1.09 8.14 11.08
C LEU A 137 -1.50 8.64 12.47
N ASN A 138 -2.61 9.33 12.55
CA ASN A 138 -3.23 9.74 13.81
C ASN A 138 -4.68 9.26 13.84
N THR A 139 -4.92 8.11 14.47
CA THR A 139 -6.20 7.40 14.37
C THR A 139 -6.68 6.92 15.73
N ARG A 140 -7.99 6.78 15.87
CA ARG A 140 -8.54 6.03 17.01
C ARG A 140 -8.34 4.52 16.80
N ARG A 141 -8.63 4.02 15.60
CA ARG A 141 -8.44 2.61 15.22
C ARG A 141 -7.73 2.50 13.88
N ALA A 142 -6.71 1.66 13.81
CA ALA A 142 -6.02 1.30 12.58
C ALA A 142 -6.05 -0.22 12.36
N GLU A 143 -6.45 -0.66 11.16
CA GLU A 143 -6.35 -2.04 10.70
C GLU A 143 -5.36 -2.11 9.55
N ILE A 144 -4.25 -2.83 9.76
CA ILE A 144 -3.15 -2.94 8.81
C ILE A 144 -3.04 -4.40 8.37
N ASP A 145 -3.13 -4.66 7.07
CA ASP A 145 -2.90 -5.98 6.46
C ASP A 145 -1.74 -5.88 5.46
N MET A 146 -0.66 -6.63 5.71
CA MET A 146 0.55 -6.60 4.89
C MET A 146 0.94 -8.01 4.47
N GLN A 147 1.15 -8.22 3.17
CA GLN A 147 1.44 -9.52 2.59
C GLN A 147 2.58 -9.44 1.56
N ASN A 148 3.15 -10.61 1.26
CA ASN A 148 4.23 -10.82 0.29
C ASN A 148 5.51 -10.04 0.65
N LYS A 149 5.95 -9.09 -0.19
CA LYS A 149 7.16 -8.27 0.01
C LYS A 149 6.83 -6.80 0.27
N SER A 150 5.61 -6.51 0.74
CA SER A 150 5.19 -5.15 1.04
C SER A 150 5.99 -4.54 2.19
N ARG A 151 6.09 -3.22 2.20
CA ARG A 151 6.84 -2.46 3.20
C ARG A 151 6.04 -1.28 3.70
N ALA A 152 6.14 -1.01 5.00
CA ALA A 152 5.53 0.19 5.57
C ALA A 152 6.44 0.83 6.62
N ASN A 153 6.36 2.16 6.69
CA ASN A 153 6.99 2.94 7.75
C ASN A 153 5.96 3.95 8.27
N PHE A 154 5.67 3.87 9.57
CA PHE A 154 4.67 4.74 10.19
C PHE A 154 5.25 5.61 11.28
N LEU A 155 4.72 6.83 11.35
CA LEU A 155 4.88 7.81 12.41
C LEU A 155 3.52 8.12 13.04
N GLY A 156 3.49 8.86 14.15
CA GLY A 156 2.25 9.39 14.73
C GLY A 156 1.72 8.56 15.89
N ALA A 157 0.38 8.43 16.00
CA ALA A 157 -0.26 7.75 17.12
C ALA A 157 -1.56 7.05 16.74
N THR A 158 -1.85 5.95 17.44
CA THR A 158 -3.10 5.19 17.28
C THR A 158 -3.53 4.63 18.64
N LYS A 159 -4.81 4.74 18.97
CA LYS A 159 -5.30 4.14 20.21
C LYS A 159 -5.34 2.62 20.09
N ASP A 160 -6.05 2.07 19.13
CA ASP A 160 -6.24 0.64 18.95
C ASP A 160 -5.76 0.19 17.56
N ALA A 161 -4.71 -0.62 17.50
CA ALA A 161 -4.19 -1.16 16.25
C ALA A 161 -4.46 -2.68 16.14
N VAL A 162 -4.85 -3.11 14.95
CA VAL A 162 -4.88 -4.52 14.55
C VAL A 162 -3.93 -4.68 13.36
N ILE A 163 -2.88 -5.48 13.53
CA ILE A 163 -1.87 -5.72 12.48
C ILE A 163 -1.88 -7.19 12.11
N LYS A 164 -2.10 -7.46 10.82
CA LYS A 164 -1.85 -8.75 10.20
C LYS A 164 -0.69 -8.61 9.24
N ILE A 165 0.37 -9.37 9.45
CA ILE A 165 1.57 -9.29 8.62
C ILE A 165 2.10 -10.70 8.33
N SER A 166 2.30 -11.00 7.05
CA SER A 166 2.72 -12.33 6.61
C SER A 166 3.78 -12.28 5.51
N ASP A 167 4.31 -13.45 5.21
CA ASP A 167 5.35 -13.71 4.22
C ASP A 167 6.66 -12.97 4.56
N THR A 168 7.21 -12.21 3.63
CA THR A 168 8.42 -11.39 3.85
C THR A 168 8.12 -9.90 3.95
N ALA A 169 6.88 -9.55 4.32
CA ALA A 169 6.49 -8.15 4.54
C ALA A 169 7.29 -7.52 5.69
N SER A 170 7.50 -6.20 5.65
CA SER A 170 8.29 -5.47 6.62
C SER A 170 7.58 -4.22 7.09
N LEU A 171 7.31 -4.14 8.39
CA LEU A 171 6.76 -2.97 9.07
C LEU A 171 7.83 -2.37 9.99
N ILE A 172 8.17 -1.09 9.79
CA ILE A 172 9.10 -0.34 10.64
C ILE A 172 8.35 0.85 11.21
N ALA A 173 7.98 0.79 12.48
CA ALA A 173 7.15 1.78 13.12
C ALA A 173 7.54 2.09 14.60
N PRO A 174 8.83 2.33 14.90
CA PRO A 174 9.28 2.64 16.27
C PRO A 174 8.73 3.98 16.77
N TYR A 175 8.35 4.89 15.88
CA TYR A 175 7.80 6.21 16.21
C TYR A 175 6.28 6.31 15.99
N TRP A 176 5.60 5.22 15.72
CA TRP A 176 4.15 5.12 15.73
C TRP A 176 3.67 4.64 17.11
N LYS A 177 3.18 5.55 17.93
CA LYS A 177 2.77 5.29 19.32
C LYS A 177 1.41 4.58 19.34
N ILE A 178 1.40 3.30 19.62
CA ILE A 178 0.18 2.48 19.73
C ILE A 178 -0.17 2.30 21.21
N VAL A 179 -1.41 2.57 21.61
CA VAL A 179 -1.85 2.26 22.99
C VAL A 179 -2.07 0.76 23.12
N ASN A 180 -2.97 0.20 22.33
CA ASN A 180 -3.31 -1.22 22.35
C ASN A 180 -3.04 -1.86 21.00
N LEU A 181 -2.26 -2.93 20.95
CA LEU A 181 -1.96 -3.69 19.75
C LEU A 181 -2.49 -5.11 19.82
N ASN A 182 -3.22 -5.52 18.78
CA ASN A 182 -3.49 -6.92 18.47
C ASN A 182 -2.75 -7.31 17.19
N VAL A 183 -1.76 -8.22 17.28
CA VAL A 183 -0.90 -8.60 16.18
C VAL A 183 -1.07 -10.07 15.77
N ASP A 184 -1.16 -10.33 14.47
CA ASP A 184 -0.95 -11.66 13.87
C ASP A 184 0.21 -11.57 12.88
N SER A 185 1.37 -12.08 13.31
CA SER A 185 2.64 -11.98 12.58
C SER A 185 3.15 -13.39 12.26
N GLN A 186 3.38 -13.70 10.98
CA GLN A 186 3.74 -15.05 10.55
C GLN A 186 4.57 -15.12 9.26
N ASN A 187 5.26 -16.25 9.05
CA ASN A 187 5.96 -16.61 7.80
C ASN A 187 7.17 -15.72 7.45
N GLY A 188 8.05 -15.46 8.43
CA GLY A 188 9.33 -14.81 8.16
C GLY A 188 9.30 -13.30 7.98
N ASN A 189 8.17 -12.65 8.25
CA ASN A 189 8.07 -11.19 8.21
C ASN A 189 8.94 -10.51 9.30
N TYR A 190 9.08 -9.19 9.17
CA TYR A 190 9.67 -8.33 10.17
C TYR A 190 8.68 -7.25 10.60
N ALA A 191 8.44 -7.13 11.90
CA ALA A 191 7.63 -6.04 12.44
C ALA A 191 8.33 -5.39 13.62
N GLU A 192 8.40 -4.06 13.61
CA GLU A 192 8.95 -3.22 14.66
C GLU A 192 7.93 -2.16 15.06
N VAL A 193 7.46 -2.17 16.32
CA VAL A 193 6.32 -1.37 16.78
C VAL A 193 6.54 -0.80 18.18
N ASN A 194 5.89 0.33 18.47
CA ASN A 194 5.93 1.01 19.77
C ASN A 194 4.59 0.88 20.48
N VAL A 195 4.51 0.05 21.52
CA VAL A 195 3.26 -0.27 22.22
C VAL A 195 3.32 0.22 23.66
N LYS A 196 2.31 1.03 24.05
CA LYS A 196 2.32 1.70 25.36
C LYS A 196 1.65 0.84 26.45
N ASP A 197 0.51 0.24 26.19
CA ASP A 197 -0.34 -0.36 27.23
C ASP A 197 -0.49 -1.86 27.07
N THR A 198 -1.13 -2.34 26.01
CA THR A 198 -1.44 -3.77 25.82
C THR A 198 -0.93 -4.32 24.49
N LEU A 199 -0.18 -5.43 24.53
CA LEU A 199 0.27 -6.20 23.39
C LEU A 199 -0.31 -7.62 23.45
N LYS A 200 -1.17 -7.97 22.50
CA LYS A 200 -1.79 -9.30 22.38
C LYS A 200 -1.76 -9.84 20.96
N GLY A 201 -2.07 -11.14 20.80
CA GLY A 201 -2.16 -11.81 19.49
C GLY A 201 -1.20 -12.99 19.35
N THR A 202 -0.63 -13.17 18.17
CA THR A 202 0.27 -14.31 17.84
C THR A 202 1.47 -13.87 17.01
N VAL A 203 2.63 -14.49 17.29
CA VAL A 203 3.86 -14.39 16.48
C VAL A 203 4.37 -15.80 16.22
N LYS A 204 4.44 -16.23 14.96
CA LYS A 204 4.72 -17.63 14.60
C LYS A 204 5.48 -17.77 13.26
N ASN A 205 5.95 -19.01 12.99
CA ASN A 205 6.54 -19.38 11.70
C ASN A 205 7.70 -18.47 11.27
N THR A 206 8.79 -18.44 12.03
CA THR A 206 10.02 -17.67 11.73
C THR A 206 9.88 -16.15 11.66
N ALA A 207 8.74 -15.58 12.07
CA ALA A 207 8.55 -14.14 12.14
C ALA A 207 9.54 -13.50 13.12
N LYS A 208 9.95 -12.26 12.83
CA LYS A 208 10.80 -11.43 13.69
C LYS A 208 9.99 -10.23 14.17
N PHE A 209 9.80 -10.13 15.47
CA PHE A 209 8.97 -9.10 16.08
C PHE A 209 9.74 -8.32 17.14
N VAL A 210 9.87 -7.02 16.93
CA VAL A 210 10.49 -6.09 17.85
C VAL A 210 9.43 -5.16 18.42
N TYR A 211 9.38 -4.97 19.72
CA TYR A 211 8.49 -4.00 20.33
C TYR A 211 9.24 -3.14 21.38
N TYR A 212 8.73 -1.94 21.57
CA TYR A 212 9.27 -0.97 22.51
C TYR A 212 8.32 -0.76 23.69
N ASN A 213 8.86 -0.26 24.80
CA ASN A 213 8.24 -0.05 26.12
C ASN A 213 7.98 -1.38 26.87
N ASP A 214 7.16 -1.30 27.93
CA ASP A 214 6.81 -2.45 28.75
C ASP A 214 5.28 -2.64 28.85
N PRO A 215 4.62 -3.00 27.72
CA PRO A 215 3.18 -3.25 27.71
C PRO A 215 2.80 -4.52 28.45
N ILE A 216 1.55 -4.61 28.90
CA ILE A 216 0.94 -5.87 29.36
C ILE A 216 0.95 -6.86 28.19
N ARG A 217 1.61 -8.00 28.37
CA ARG A 217 1.85 -9.00 27.32
C ARG A 217 0.90 -10.17 27.43
N ALA A 218 0.02 -10.32 26.44
CA ALA A 218 -0.90 -11.44 26.30
C ALA A 218 -0.85 -12.02 24.86
N PHE A 219 0.36 -12.20 24.31
CA PHE A 219 0.55 -12.77 22.97
C PHE A 219 1.27 -14.12 23.02
N LYS A 220 0.93 -14.97 22.05
CA LYS A 220 1.50 -16.32 21.90
C LYS A 220 2.66 -16.29 20.92
N VAL A 221 3.75 -16.97 21.26
CA VAL A 221 4.98 -17.04 20.47
C VAL A 221 5.33 -18.50 20.25
N ASP A 222 5.65 -18.92 19.03
CA ASP A 222 6.16 -20.24 18.78
C ASP A 222 7.73 -20.27 18.88
N LYS A 223 8.29 -21.49 18.92
CA LYS A 223 9.73 -21.70 19.14
C LYS A 223 10.61 -21.25 17.96
N THR A 224 10.03 -21.00 16.79
CA THR A 224 10.77 -20.65 15.56
C THR A 224 10.90 -19.13 15.37
N THR A 225 10.21 -18.35 16.20
CA THR A 225 10.18 -16.89 16.11
C THR A 225 11.30 -16.21 16.90
N ARG A 226 11.60 -14.99 16.51
CA ARG A 226 12.48 -14.10 17.29
C ARG A 226 11.67 -12.89 17.76
N VAL A 227 11.49 -12.79 19.06
CA VAL A 227 10.81 -11.66 19.70
C VAL A 227 11.81 -10.90 20.60
N GLU A 228 11.91 -9.60 20.39
CA GLU A 228 12.80 -8.72 21.16
C GLU A 228 12.02 -7.55 21.75
N ASN A 229 12.24 -7.26 23.04
CA ASN A 229 11.85 -6.00 23.66
C ASN A 229 13.05 -5.06 23.68
N LYS A 230 12.91 -3.85 23.13
CA LYS A 230 13.95 -2.83 23.12
C LYS A 230 13.51 -1.58 23.87
N LYS A 231 14.47 -0.77 24.30
CA LYS A 231 14.24 0.60 24.79
C LYS A 231 14.43 1.57 23.62
N LEU A 232 13.54 2.57 23.52
CA LEU A 232 13.72 3.73 22.64
C LEU A 232 14.65 4.73 23.32
#